data_9c3feaf2ba3409779f09ee42f84864a3
#
_entry.id   9c3feaf2ba3409779f09ee42f84864a3
#
_cell.length_a   1.000
_cell.length_b   1.000
_cell.length_c   1.000
_cell.angle_alpha   90.00
_cell.angle_beta   90.00
_cell.angle_gamma   90.00
#
_symmetry.space_group_name_H-M   'P 1'
#
loop_
_entity.id
_entity.type
_entity.pdbx_description
1 polymer ?
#
loop_
_entity_poly.entity_id
_entity_poly.type
_entity_poly.pdbx_seq_one_letter_code
_entity_poly.pdbx_strand_id
1 'polypeptide(L)'
;MSLKQKVIAIDGPSASGKGTVASRVAEALGFLYLDSGALYRLTALYAQKQNVAWTDEDAVSTLAETLPAQFEGSAVLLNGEDVSEQIRTEAIGMGASAVAQLPKVRATLLQRQRDFLTEKGLVADGRDIGSVIFPDAALKIFLTASANVRAQRRAKQLGIPCEGVAFERILSDIEARDEADRRRPVAPLKQLPDALLLDTDNLSIEEAVKKVLDWYHKV
;
A
#
# COMPACT_ATOMS: atom_id res chain seq x y z
N MET A 1 -4.98 2.52 -26.85
CA MET A 1 -5.42 1.98 -25.55
C MET A 1 -6.01 3.10 -24.71
N SER A 2 -7.17 2.90 -24.09
CA SER A 2 -7.71 3.88 -23.13
C SER A 2 -6.81 3.95 -21.88
N LEU A 3 -6.82 5.07 -21.14
CA LEU A 3 -6.05 5.21 -19.88
C LEU A 3 -6.35 4.08 -18.89
N LYS A 4 -7.61 3.60 -18.84
CA LYS A 4 -8.05 2.48 -17.99
C LYS A 4 -7.32 1.17 -18.30
N GLN A 5 -6.94 0.94 -19.56
CA GLN A 5 -6.18 -0.24 -20.01
C GLN A 5 -4.69 -0.19 -19.59
N LYS A 6 -4.24 0.89 -18.97
CA LYS A 6 -2.88 1.06 -18.48
C LYS A 6 -2.79 1.09 -16.95
N VAL A 7 -3.75 0.48 -16.25
CA VAL A 7 -3.73 0.39 -14.78
C VAL A 7 -3.63 -1.06 -14.35
N ILE A 8 -2.65 -1.34 -13.49
CA ILE A 8 -2.51 -2.59 -12.76
C ILE A 8 -2.75 -2.29 -11.27
N ALA A 9 -3.79 -2.90 -10.71
CA ALA A 9 -4.14 -2.79 -9.29
C ALA A 9 -3.64 -4.01 -8.52
N ILE A 10 -2.79 -3.81 -7.51
CA ILE A 10 -2.26 -4.88 -6.67
C ILE A 10 -2.68 -4.65 -5.22
N ASP A 11 -3.73 -5.34 -4.80
CA ASP A 11 -4.21 -5.30 -3.42
C ASP A 11 -3.71 -6.50 -2.62
N GLY A 12 -3.64 -6.36 -1.30
CA GLY A 12 -3.22 -7.46 -0.44
C GLY A 12 -2.83 -7.02 0.96
N PRO A 13 -2.62 -7.97 1.87
CA PRO A 13 -2.36 -7.71 3.28
C PRO A 13 -1.01 -7.02 3.54
N SER A 14 -0.78 -6.62 4.78
CA SER A 14 0.49 -6.01 5.23
C SER A 14 1.66 -6.95 5.02
N ALA A 15 2.85 -6.39 4.70
CA ALA A 15 4.11 -7.14 4.56
C ALA A 15 4.09 -8.28 3.53
N SER A 16 3.11 -8.33 2.60
CA SER A 16 3.01 -9.38 1.57
C SER A 16 4.07 -9.26 0.45
N GLY A 17 4.83 -8.16 0.38
CA GLY A 17 5.79 -7.90 -0.68
C GLY A 17 5.22 -7.19 -1.90
N LYS A 18 3.93 -6.80 -1.88
CA LYS A 18 3.25 -6.17 -3.01
C LYS A 18 3.94 -4.91 -3.52
N GLY A 19 4.44 -4.03 -2.63
CA GLY A 19 5.16 -2.83 -3.03
C GLY A 19 6.41 -3.13 -3.85
N THR A 20 7.19 -4.14 -3.45
CA THR A 20 8.38 -4.56 -4.21
C THR A 20 8.00 -5.14 -5.58
N VAL A 21 6.95 -5.96 -5.64
CA VAL A 21 6.47 -6.51 -6.92
C VAL A 21 5.90 -5.38 -7.79
N ALA A 22 5.06 -4.51 -7.24
CA ALA A 22 4.44 -3.40 -7.95
C ALA A 22 5.47 -2.43 -8.54
N SER A 23 6.47 -2.01 -7.77
CA SER A 23 7.51 -1.10 -8.25
C SER A 23 8.34 -1.71 -9.38
N ARG A 24 8.72 -2.99 -9.28
CA ARG A 24 9.46 -3.68 -10.35
C ARG A 24 8.63 -3.92 -11.61
N VAL A 25 7.34 -4.20 -11.46
CA VAL A 25 6.41 -4.29 -12.61
C VAL A 25 6.27 -2.94 -13.29
N ALA A 26 6.14 -1.85 -12.52
CA ALA A 26 6.07 -0.49 -13.05
C ALA A 26 7.35 -0.14 -13.83
N GLU A 27 8.52 -0.43 -13.28
CA GLU A 27 9.80 -0.24 -13.93
C GLU A 27 9.89 -1.02 -15.26
N ALA A 28 9.53 -2.30 -15.25
CA ALA A 28 9.59 -3.16 -16.44
C ALA A 28 8.65 -2.69 -17.58
N LEU A 29 7.51 -2.06 -17.23
CA LEU A 29 6.55 -1.54 -18.20
C LEU A 29 6.77 -0.06 -18.55
N GLY A 30 7.67 0.65 -17.86
CA GLY A 30 7.81 2.10 -17.97
C GLY A 30 6.60 2.87 -17.45
N PHE A 31 5.83 2.28 -16.53
CA PHE A 31 4.67 2.86 -15.86
C PHE A 31 5.07 3.65 -14.63
N LEU A 32 4.19 4.54 -14.19
CA LEU A 32 4.32 5.16 -12.87
C LEU A 32 3.97 4.14 -11.78
N TYR A 33 4.53 4.36 -10.59
CA TYR A 33 4.23 3.55 -9.42
C TYR A 33 3.57 4.39 -8.33
N LEU A 34 2.48 3.86 -7.74
CA LEU A 34 1.81 4.44 -6.57
C LEU A 34 1.81 3.44 -5.41
N ASP A 35 2.56 3.75 -4.34
CA ASP A 35 2.35 3.17 -3.01
C ASP A 35 1.23 3.97 -2.30
N SER A 36 -0.01 3.46 -2.36
CA SER A 36 -1.12 4.15 -1.70
C SER A 36 -0.95 4.18 -0.17
N GLY A 37 -0.32 3.18 0.39
CA GLY A 37 0.01 3.12 1.82
C GLY A 37 0.93 4.24 2.26
N ALA A 38 1.83 4.70 1.39
CA ALA A 38 2.71 5.83 1.69
C ALA A 38 1.92 7.13 1.91
N LEU A 39 0.82 7.37 1.17
CA LEU A 39 -0.02 8.54 1.39
C LEU A 39 -0.68 8.54 2.79
N TYR A 40 -1.17 7.39 3.24
CA TYR A 40 -1.72 7.26 4.60
C TYR A 40 -0.65 7.40 5.67
N ARG A 41 0.56 6.89 5.42
CA ARG A 41 1.71 7.06 6.32
C ARG A 41 2.16 8.51 6.40
N LEU A 42 2.20 9.22 5.27
CA LEU A 42 2.49 10.66 5.23
C LEU A 42 1.43 11.47 5.96
N THR A 43 0.15 11.14 5.79
CA THR A 43 -0.96 11.77 6.52
C THR A 43 -0.81 11.58 8.02
N ALA A 44 -0.51 10.35 8.46
CA ALA A 44 -0.29 10.06 9.89
C ALA A 44 0.93 10.79 10.46
N LEU A 45 2.05 10.82 9.72
CA LEU A 45 3.24 11.55 10.12
C LEU A 45 2.98 13.06 10.18
N TYR A 46 2.26 13.59 9.20
CA TYR A 46 1.92 15.03 9.17
C TYR A 46 1.01 15.40 10.34
N ALA A 47 -0.01 14.59 10.62
CA ALA A 47 -0.86 14.77 11.80
C ALA A 47 -0.04 14.75 13.10
N GLN A 48 0.90 13.80 13.24
CA GLN A 48 1.80 13.74 14.39
C GLN A 48 2.68 15.00 14.52
N LYS A 49 3.29 15.47 13.42
CA LYS A 49 4.10 16.69 13.40
C LYS A 49 3.29 17.96 13.74
N GLN A 50 1.98 17.95 13.46
CA GLN A 50 1.05 19.03 13.79
C GLN A 50 0.37 18.85 15.16
N ASN A 51 0.75 17.83 15.94
CA ASN A 51 0.13 17.48 17.24
C ASN A 51 -1.38 17.21 17.14
N VAL A 52 -1.84 16.66 16.01
CA VAL A 52 -3.23 16.23 15.78
C VAL A 52 -3.35 14.74 16.08
N ALA A 53 -4.36 14.37 16.88
CA ALA A 53 -4.63 12.97 17.19
C ALA A 53 -5.12 12.23 15.93
N TRP A 54 -4.64 11.02 15.69
CA TRP A 54 -5.03 10.19 14.53
C TRP A 54 -6.51 9.81 14.53
N THR A 55 -7.22 10.02 15.63
CA THR A 55 -8.67 9.78 15.77
C THR A 55 -9.53 11.00 15.48
N ASP A 56 -8.92 12.18 15.34
CA ASP A 56 -9.63 13.41 14.99
C ASP A 56 -9.83 13.48 13.47
N GLU A 57 -10.97 12.95 13.03
CA GLU A 57 -11.29 12.79 11.61
C GLU A 57 -11.28 14.11 10.85
N ASP A 58 -11.87 15.17 11.42
CA ASP A 58 -11.98 16.47 10.76
C ASP A 58 -10.62 17.14 10.61
N ALA A 59 -9.84 17.17 11.68
CA ALA A 59 -8.51 17.76 11.66
C ALA A 59 -7.56 16.97 10.74
N VAL A 60 -7.56 15.63 10.79
CA VAL A 60 -6.73 14.79 9.92
C VAL A 60 -7.16 14.92 8.46
N SER A 61 -8.45 15.00 8.16
CA SER A 61 -8.94 15.20 6.79
C SER A 61 -8.48 16.54 6.21
N THR A 62 -8.53 17.63 7.00
CA THR A 62 -8.02 18.95 6.61
C THR A 62 -6.51 18.90 6.31
N LEU A 63 -5.72 18.19 7.14
CA LEU A 63 -4.30 17.99 6.88
C LEU A 63 -4.03 17.14 5.63
N ALA A 64 -4.87 16.14 5.37
CA ALA A 64 -4.76 15.30 4.17
C ALA A 64 -5.05 16.07 2.88
N GLU A 65 -5.97 17.03 2.92
CA GLU A 65 -6.32 17.91 1.79
C GLU A 65 -5.13 18.75 1.34
N THR A 66 -4.41 19.33 2.29
CA THR A 66 -3.24 20.18 2.05
C THR A 66 -1.90 19.48 2.21
N LEU A 67 -1.89 18.14 2.25
CA LEU A 67 -0.70 17.32 2.51
C LEU A 67 0.47 17.70 1.57
N PRO A 68 1.56 18.31 2.07
CA PRO A 68 2.66 18.79 1.25
C PRO A 68 3.68 17.69 0.97
N ALA A 69 3.20 16.64 0.31
CA ALA A 69 3.97 15.45 -0.01
C ALA A 69 4.43 15.45 -1.46
N GLN A 70 5.68 15.06 -1.69
CA GLN A 70 6.29 14.90 -3.01
C GLN A 70 7.00 13.53 -3.07
N PHE A 71 7.01 12.95 -4.27
CA PHE A 71 7.68 11.67 -4.53
C PHE A 71 8.74 11.90 -5.61
N GLU A 72 10.02 11.72 -5.26
CA GLU A 72 11.17 11.94 -6.13
C GLU A 72 11.99 10.64 -6.26
N GLY A 73 11.67 9.86 -7.30
CA GLY A 73 12.24 8.52 -7.43
C GLY A 73 11.87 7.63 -6.25
N SER A 74 12.85 7.23 -5.43
CA SER A 74 12.63 6.45 -4.20
C SER A 74 12.45 7.30 -2.95
N ALA A 75 12.70 8.61 -3.03
CA ALA A 75 12.57 9.53 -1.91
C ALA A 75 11.12 9.99 -1.73
N VAL A 76 10.70 10.10 -0.48
CA VAL A 76 9.39 10.61 -0.08
C VAL A 76 9.62 11.87 0.77
N LEU A 77 9.14 12.99 0.26
CA LEU A 77 9.33 14.28 0.90
C LEU A 77 8.03 14.76 1.57
N LEU A 78 8.16 15.38 2.73
CA LEU A 78 7.09 16.06 3.44
C LEU A 78 7.58 17.48 3.80
N ASN A 79 6.95 18.52 3.29
CA ASN A 79 7.45 19.91 3.39
C ASN A 79 8.90 20.09 2.90
N GLY A 80 9.32 19.32 1.88
CA GLY A 80 10.69 19.33 1.38
C GLY A 80 11.73 18.56 2.22
N GLU A 81 11.33 18.00 3.36
CA GLU A 81 12.17 17.11 4.20
C GLU A 81 12.03 15.68 3.73
N ASP A 82 13.14 14.94 3.53
CA ASP A 82 13.11 13.51 3.25
C ASP A 82 12.67 12.73 4.49
N VAL A 83 11.52 12.08 4.39
CA VAL A 83 10.90 11.28 5.44
C VAL A 83 10.79 9.81 5.09
N SER A 84 11.51 9.36 4.08
CA SER A 84 11.43 7.99 3.52
C SER A 84 11.58 6.91 4.58
N GLU A 85 12.54 7.05 5.50
CA GLU A 85 12.73 6.13 6.61
C GLU A 85 11.70 6.32 7.71
N GLN A 86 11.34 7.57 8.02
CA GLN A 86 10.42 7.91 9.09
C GLN A 86 9.03 7.34 8.85
N ILE A 87 8.51 7.41 7.61
CA ILE A 87 7.20 6.82 7.28
C ILE A 87 7.16 5.30 7.35
N ARG A 88 8.34 4.62 7.36
CA ARG A 88 8.44 3.16 7.43
C ARG A 88 8.50 2.61 8.84
N THR A 89 8.58 3.47 9.85
CA THR A 89 8.56 3.05 11.25
C THR A 89 7.25 2.37 11.62
N GLU A 90 7.28 1.51 12.64
CA GLU A 90 6.08 0.79 13.10
C GLU A 90 5.04 1.76 13.68
N ALA A 91 5.48 2.77 14.43
CA ALA A 91 4.59 3.79 14.99
C ALA A 91 3.78 4.50 13.90
N ILE A 92 4.43 4.94 12.81
CA ILE A 92 3.74 5.57 11.69
C ILE A 92 2.89 4.55 10.91
N GLY A 93 3.30 3.29 10.86
CA GLY A 93 2.48 2.21 10.32
C GLY A 93 1.16 2.01 11.06
N MET A 94 1.17 2.10 12.38
CA MET A 94 -0.04 2.08 13.21
C MET A 94 -0.89 3.33 12.99
N GLY A 95 -0.29 4.50 12.96
CA GLY A 95 -0.97 5.76 12.64
C GLY A 95 -1.64 5.71 11.25
N ALA A 96 -0.96 5.18 10.24
CA ALA A 96 -1.53 4.98 8.91
C ALA A 96 -2.77 4.07 8.94
N SER A 97 -2.71 2.97 9.72
CA SER A 97 -3.86 2.08 9.91
C SER A 97 -5.02 2.79 10.61
N ALA A 98 -4.74 3.67 11.59
CA ALA A 98 -5.77 4.44 12.29
C ALA A 98 -6.43 5.47 11.35
N VAL A 99 -5.66 6.31 10.66
CA VAL A 99 -6.22 7.34 9.77
C VAL A 99 -6.92 6.73 8.54
N ALA A 100 -6.53 5.52 8.11
CA ALA A 100 -7.20 4.78 7.04
C ALA A 100 -8.60 4.26 7.42
N GLN A 101 -8.97 4.24 8.71
CA GLN A 101 -10.33 3.94 9.17
C GLN A 101 -11.28 5.12 8.96
N LEU A 102 -10.77 6.34 8.82
CA LEU A 102 -11.54 7.57 8.80
C LEU A 102 -12.14 7.82 7.40
N PRO A 103 -13.48 7.80 7.23
CA PRO A 103 -14.11 7.95 5.92
C PRO A 103 -13.78 9.26 5.22
N LYS A 104 -13.71 10.40 5.94
CA LYS A 104 -13.37 11.70 5.35
C LYS A 104 -11.94 11.74 4.82
N VAL A 105 -10.98 11.19 5.58
CA VAL A 105 -9.58 11.09 5.13
C VAL A 105 -9.47 10.26 3.85
N ARG A 106 -10.21 9.14 3.77
CA ARG A 106 -10.24 8.31 2.57
C ARG A 106 -10.82 9.05 1.37
N ALA A 107 -11.93 9.78 1.57
CA ALA A 107 -12.55 10.59 0.53
C ALA A 107 -11.58 11.67 0.01
N THR A 108 -10.89 12.36 0.91
CA THR A 108 -9.89 13.39 0.58
C THR A 108 -8.73 12.82 -0.23
N LEU A 109 -8.20 11.65 0.16
CA LEU A 109 -7.08 11.04 -0.55
C LEU A 109 -7.46 10.32 -1.85
N LEU A 110 -8.76 10.09 -2.12
CA LEU A 110 -9.22 9.36 -3.30
C LEU A 110 -8.77 10.02 -4.60
N GLN A 111 -9.06 11.32 -4.75
CA GLN A 111 -8.72 12.04 -5.98
C GLN A 111 -7.20 12.14 -6.14
N ARG A 112 -6.48 12.41 -5.06
CA ARG A 112 -5.02 12.47 -5.08
C ARG A 112 -4.38 11.16 -5.57
N GLN A 113 -4.93 10.02 -5.20
CA GLN A 113 -4.46 8.71 -5.70
C GLN A 113 -4.76 8.56 -7.20
N ARG A 114 -5.93 9.01 -7.66
CA ARG A 114 -6.32 8.95 -9.08
C ARG A 114 -5.46 9.84 -9.97
N ASP A 115 -5.00 10.97 -9.44
CA ASP A 115 -4.17 11.94 -10.17
C ASP A 115 -2.77 11.39 -10.51
N PHE A 116 -2.36 10.26 -9.91
CA PHE A 116 -1.13 9.54 -10.32
C PHE A 116 -1.26 8.86 -11.70
N LEU A 117 -2.48 8.62 -12.17
CA LEU A 117 -2.68 8.01 -13.49
C LEU A 117 -2.43 9.04 -14.59
N THR A 118 -1.45 8.75 -15.44
CA THR A 118 -1.08 9.56 -16.61
C THR A 118 -1.06 8.70 -17.88
N GLU A 119 -0.76 9.30 -19.02
CA GLU A 119 -0.55 8.63 -20.30
C GLU A 119 0.48 7.48 -20.26
N LYS A 120 1.43 7.54 -19.31
CA LYS A 120 2.46 6.50 -19.13
C LYS A 120 1.87 5.18 -18.61
N GLY A 121 0.73 5.22 -17.91
CA GLY A 121 0.16 4.09 -17.19
C GLY A 121 0.58 4.07 -15.73
N LEU A 122 -0.03 3.18 -14.95
CA LEU A 122 0.12 3.12 -13.49
C LEU A 122 0.10 1.69 -12.97
N VAL A 123 1.05 1.36 -12.11
CA VAL A 123 0.93 0.23 -11.20
C VAL A 123 0.70 0.80 -9.79
N ALA A 124 -0.42 0.46 -9.18
CA ALA A 124 -0.76 0.94 -7.85
C ALA A 124 -0.92 -0.23 -6.88
N ASP A 125 -0.36 -0.11 -5.69
CA ASP A 125 -0.56 -1.10 -4.64
C ASP A 125 -1.24 -0.52 -3.39
N GLY A 126 -2.08 -1.36 -2.77
CA GLY A 126 -2.83 -0.95 -1.59
C GLY A 126 -3.67 -2.04 -0.95
N ARG A 127 -4.91 -1.67 -0.61
CA ARG A 127 -5.93 -2.55 0.00
C ARG A 127 -7.25 -2.53 -0.76
N ASP A 128 -7.47 -1.50 -1.55
CA ASP A 128 -8.73 -1.19 -2.20
C ASP A 128 -8.51 -0.49 -3.56
N ILE A 129 -7.34 -0.69 -4.15
CA ILE A 129 -7.00 -0.11 -5.45
C ILE A 129 -7.98 -0.59 -6.51
N GLY A 130 -8.16 -1.89 -6.63
CA GLY A 130 -9.05 -2.50 -7.63
C GLY A 130 -10.53 -2.42 -7.28
N SER A 131 -10.89 -2.14 -6.01
CA SER A 131 -12.30 -2.06 -5.60
C SER A 131 -12.85 -0.63 -5.56
N VAL A 132 -12.00 0.38 -5.26
CA VAL A 132 -12.44 1.77 -5.03
C VAL A 132 -11.69 2.79 -5.88
N ILE A 133 -10.35 2.72 -5.89
CA ILE A 133 -9.54 3.75 -6.53
C ILE A 133 -9.63 3.63 -8.06
N PHE A 134 -9.35 2.44 -8.58
CA PHE A 134 -9.39 2.11 -10.01
C PHE A 134 -10.24 0.84 -10.26
N PRO A 135 -11.57 0.92 -10.10
CA PRO A 135 -12.45 -0.23 -10.27
C PRO A 135 -12.47 -0.79 -11.71
N ASP A 136 -12.04 0.01 -12.67
CA ASP A 136 -11.90 -0.37 -14.08
C ASP A 136 -10.45 -0.69 -14.48
N ALA A 137 -9.57 -1.01 -13.53
CA ALA A 137 -8.18 -1.40 -13.82
C ALA A 137 -8.15 -2.60 -14.77
N ALA A 138 -7.24 -2.56 -15.77
CA ALA A 138 -7.11 -3.63 -16.76
C ALA A 138 -6.71 -4.97 -16.14
N LEU A 139 -5.87 -4.92 -15.11
CA LEU A 139 -5.46 -6.09 -14.36
C LEU A 139 -5.63 -5.82 -12.87
N LYS A 140 -6.36 -6.70 -12.19
CA LYS A 140 -6.49 -6.68 -10.73
C LYS A 140 -5.85 -7.94 -10.15
N ILE A 141 -5.04 -7.73 -9.14
CA ILE A 141 -4.29 -8.81 -8.46
C ILE A 141 -4.54 -8.71 -6.96
N PHE A 142 -4.83 -9.84 -6.35
CA PHE A 142 -4.78 -9.99 -4.91
C PHE A 142 -3.51 -10.75 -4.54
N LEU A 143 -2.48 -10.00 -4.09
CA LEU A 143 -1.18 -10.56 -3.72
C LEU A 143 -1.18 -10.89 -2.24
N THR A 144 -0.95 -12.16 -1.92
CA THR A 144 -0.96 -12.65 -0.53
C THR A 144 0.27 -13.49 -0.21
N ALA A 145 0.48 -13.72 1.07
CA ALA A 145 1.34 -14.73 1.66
C ALA A 145 0.81 -15.04 3.06
N SER A 146 1.14 -16.20 3.62
CA SER A 146 0.77 -16.58 4.99
C SER A 146 1.32 -15.56 6.01
N ALA A 147 0.63 -15.37 7.13
CA ALA A 147 1.05 -14.44 8.17
C ALA A 147 2.48 -14.74 8.66
N ASN A 148 2.81 -16.03 8.78
CA ASN A 148 4.14 -16.48 9.21
C ASN A 148 5.23 -16.06 8.20
N VAL A 149 5.04 -16.32 6.90
CA VAL A 149 6.00 -15.92 5.85
C VAL A 149 6.18 -14.39 5.83
N ARG A 150 5.10 -13.64 6.00
CA ARG A 150 5.16 -12.17 6.08
C ARG A 150 5.91 -11.69 7.33
N ALA A 151 5.70 -12.35 8.46
CA ALA A 151 6.44 -12.07 9.69
C ALA A 151 7.93 -12.36 9.54
N GLN A 152 8.29 -13.49 8.92
CA GLN A 152 9.68 -13.84 8.61
C GLN A 152 10.35 -12.80 7.70
N ARG A 153 9.66 -12.37 6.63
CA ARG A 153 10.14 -11.32 5.72
C ARG A 153 10.38 -10.00 6.49
N ARG A 154 9.46 -9.64 7.38
CA ARG A 154 9.57 -8.43 8.19
C ARG A 154 10.69 -8.53 9.22
N ALA A 155 10.81 -9.66 9.92
CA ALA A 155 11.90 -9.92 10.87
C ALA A 155 13.27 -9.80 10.19
N LYS A 156 13.43 -10.39 9.01
CA LYS A 156 14.64 -10.28 8.21
C LYS A 156 14.98 -8.83 7.83
N GLN A 157 13.98 -8.02 7.45
CA GLN A 157 14.18 -6.60 7.15
C GLN A 157 14.65 -5.79 8.36
N LEU A 158 14.20 -6.19 9.56
CA LEU A 158 14.56 -5.53 10.83
C LEU A 158 15.83 -6.11 11.48
N GLY A 159 16.44 -7.14 10.90
CA GLY A 159 17.58 -7.84 11.51
C GLY A 159 17.21 -8.60 12.79
N ILE A 160 15.94 -9.01 12.94
CA ILE A 160 15.41 -9.73 14.10
C ILE A 160 15.38 -11.23 13.79
N PRO A 161 15.79 -12.13 14.72
CA PRO A 161 15.62 -13.57 14.55
C PRO A 161 14.16 -13.96 14.28
N CYS A 162 13.94 -14.99 13.45
CA CYS A 162 12.59 -15.50 13.14
C CYS A 162 12.03 -16.43 14.23
N GLU A 163 12.35 -16.15 15.48
CA GLU A 163 11.91 -16.90 16.68
C GLU A 163 11.94 -15.99 17.92
N GLY A 164 11.27 -16.44 18.99
CA GLY A 164 11.23 -15.73 20.26
C GLY A 164 10.24 -14.56 20.31
N VAL A 165 10.19 -13.86 21.45
CA VAL A 165 9.18 -12.86 21.80
C VAL A 165 9.09 -11.72 20.75
N ALA A 166 10.23 -11.29 20.20
CA ALA A 166 10.25 -10.22 19.22
C ALA A 166 9.57 -10.64 17.89
N PHE A 167 9.79 -11.89 17.47
CA PHE A 167 9.14 -12.44 16.27
C PHE A 167 7.64 -12.64 16.49
N GLU A 168 7.24 -13.20 17.64
CA GLU A 168 5.82 -13.37 18.00
C GLU A 168 5.07 -12.02 18.01
N ARG A 169 5.72 -10.95 18.45
CA ARG A 169 5.16 -9.61 18.40
C ARG A 169 4.95 -9.15 16.97
N ILE A 170 5.93 -9.33 16.09
CA ILE A 170 5.80 -9.00 14.65
C ILE A 170 4.62 -9.76 14.03
N LEU A 171 4.49 -11.05 14.32
CA LEU A 171 3.41 -11.88 13.79
C LEU A 171 2.04 -11.37 14.28
N SER A 172 1.91 -11.12 15.58
CA SER A 172 0.69 -10.60 16.19
C SER A 172 0.29 -9.23 15.60
N ASP A 173 1.26 -8.32 15.42
CA ASP A 173 1.03 -7.00 14.82
C ASP A 173 0.55 -7.11 13.35
N ILE A 174 1.09 -8.06 12.58
CA ILE A 174 0.66 -8.33 11.21
C ILE A 174 -0.79 -8.85 11.19
N GLU A 175 -1.12 -9.81 12.05
CA GLU A 175 -2.48 -10.38 12.14
C GLU A 175 -3.50 -9.34 12.58
N ALA A 176 -3.17 -8.51 13.57
CA ALA A 176 -4.03 -7.42 14.04
C ALA A 176 -4.31 -6.40 12.94
N ARG A 177 -3.30 -6.04 12.13
CA ARG A 177 -3.46 -5.12 11.00
C ARG A 177 -4.30 -5.73 9.87
N ASP A 178 -4.11 -7.01 9.58
CA ASP A 178 -4.92 -7.70 8.58
C ASP A 178 -6.39 -7.76 8.98
N GLU A 179 -6.65 -8.01 10.25
CA GLU A 179 -8.01 -8.02 10.77
C GLU A 179 -8.64 -6.62 10.72
N ALA A 180 -7.89 -5.58 11.10
CA ALA A 180 -8.33 -4.20 10.97
C ALA A 180 -8.64 -3.84 9.51
N ASP A 181 -7.77 -4.26 8.55
CA ASP A 181 -7.98 -4.01 7.12
C ASP A 181 -9.22 -4.73 6.57
N ARG A 182 -9.50 -5.97 7.03
CA ARG A 182 -10.69 -6.73 6.62
C ARG A 182 -12.00 -6.20 7.22
N ARG A 183 -11.94 -5.70 8.47
CA ARG A 183 -13.13 -5.21 9.20
C ARG A 183 -13.43 -3.74 8.99
N ARG A 184 -12.66 -3.02 8.17
CA ARG A 184 -12.94 -1.61 7.91
C ARG A 184 -14.37 -1.43 7.42
N PRO A 185 -15.13 -0.44 7.97
CA PRO A 185 -16.50 -0.18 7.53
C PRO A 185 -16.55 0.34 6.09
N VAL A 186 -15.48 1.00 5.64
CA VAL A 186 -15.35 1.53 4.28
C VAL A 186 -14.16 0.87 3.59
N ALA A 187 -14.37 0.35 2.38
CA ALA A 187 -13.36 -0.26 1.54
C ALA A 187 -12.54 -1.37 2.25
N PRO A 188 -13.18 -2.42 2.79
CA PRO A 188 -12.48 -3.52 3.43
C PRO A 188 -11.56 -4.24 2.45
N LEU A 189 -10.42 -4.73 2.96
CA LEU A 189 -9.54 -5.59 2.18
C LEU A 189 -10.24 -6.90 1.85
N LYS A 190 -10.45 -7.15 0.57
CA LYS A 190 -11.04 -8.39 0.06
C LYS A 190 -10.50 -8.73 -1.33
N GLN A 191 -10.38 -10.01 -1.63
CA GLN A 191 -10.16 -10.45 -2.99
C GLN A 191 -11.44 -10.23 -3.80
N LEU A 192 -11.32 -9.54 -4.94
CA LEU A 192 -12.43 -9.33 -5.85
C LEU A 192 -12.62 -10.57 -6.75
N PRO A 193 -13.86 -10.82 -7.26
CA PRO A 193 -14.11 -11.95 -8.15
C PRO A 193 -13.31 -11.88 -9.47
N ASP A 194 -12.97 -10.69 -9.92
CA ASP A 194 -12.19 -10.42 -11.13
C ASP A 194 -10.70 -10.19 -10.86
N ALA A 195 -10.24 -10.38 -9.60
CA ALA A 195 -8.84 -10.26 -9.25
C ALA A 195 -8.15 -11.64 -9.27
N LEU A 196 -7.01 -11.72 -9.95
CA LEU A 196 -6.16 -12.90 -9.95
C LEU A 196 -5.45 -13.04 -8.60
N LEU A 197 -5.50 -14.23 -8.02
CA LEU A 197 -4.79 -14.54 -6.79
C LEU A 197 -3.31 -14.82 -7.08
N LEU A 198 -2.42 -14.08 -6.41
CA LEU A 198 -0.98 -14.30 -6.42
C LEU A 198 -0.50 -14.65 -5.01
N ASP A 199 -0.47 -15.94 -4.71
CA ASP A 199 0.17 -16.44 -3.49
C ASP A 199 1.69 -16.48 -3.70
N THR A 200 2.42 -15.83 -2.79
CA THR A 200 3.87 -15.67 -2.87
C THR A 200 4.62 -16.41 -1.77
N ASP A 201 3.99 -17.35 -1.05
CA ASP A 201 4.66 -18.11 0.02
C ASP A 201 5.94 -18.78 -0.49
N ASN A 202 5.87 -19.38 -1.68
CA ASN A 202 6.95 -20.14 -2.30
C ASN A 202 7.50 -19.49 -3.57
N LEU A 203 7.29 -18.18 -3.76
CA LEU A 203 7.79 -17.47 -4.93
C LEU A 203 8.91 -16.50 -4.55
N SER A 204 9.91 -16.43 -5.39
CA SER A 204 10.85 -15.31 -5.43
C SER A 204 10.16 -14.04 -5.94
N ILE A 205 10.78 -12.89 -5.71
CA ILE A 205 10.27 -11.61 -6.21
C ILE A 205 10.24 -11.64 -7.75
N GLU A 206 11.27 -12.18 -8.37
CA GLU A 206 11.42 -12.29 -9.83
C GLU A 206 10.31 -13.13 -10.45
N GLU A 207 9.97 -14.26 -9.84
CA GLU A 207 8.87 -15.12 -10.29
C GLU A 207 7.51 -14.44 -10.13
N ALA A 208 7.29 -13.73 -9.02
CA ALA A 208 6.08 -12.96 -8.80
C ALA A 208 5.91 -11.84 -9.84
N VAL A 209 6.98 -11.07 -10.09
CA VAL A 209 7.00 -10.02 -11.13
C VAL A 209 6.72 -10.61 -12.50
N LYS A 210 7.40 -11.71 -12.87
CA LYS A 210 7.18 -12.38 -14.15
C LYS A 210 5.72 -12.79 -14.33
N LYS A 211 5.09 -13.39 -13.31
CA LYS A 211 3.67 -13.78 -13.37
C LYS A 211 2.76 -12.57 -13.63
N VAL A 212 3.00 -11.44 -12.97
CA VAL A 212 2.21 -10.22 -13.17
C VAL A 212 2.37 -9.70 -14.60
N LEU A 213 3.60 -9.67 -15.13
CA LEU A 213 3.86 -9.26 -16.52
C LEU A 213 3.20 -10.21 -17.52
N ASP A 214 3.31 -11.53 -17.30
CA ASP A 214 2.67 -12.54 -18.14
C ASP A 214 1.14 -12.41 -18.16
N TRP A 215 0.52 -12.01 -17.05
CA TRP A 215 -0.92 -11.74 -16.98
C TRP A 215 -1.29 -10.44 -17.68
N TYR A 216 -0.52 -9.38 -17.46
CA TYR A 216 -0.80 -8.08 -18.08
C TYR A 216 -0.71 -8.13 -19.64
N HIS A 217 0.22 -8.91 -20.18
CA HIS A 217 0.35 -9.08 -21.62
C HIS A 217 -0.81 -9.86 -22.28
N LYS A 218 -1.72 -10.44 -21.50
CA LYS A 218 -2.89 -11.19 -21.98
C LYS A 218 -4.20 -10.40 -21.91
N VAL A 219 -4.18 -9.21 -21.32
CA VAL A 219 -5.31 -8.28 -21.26
C VAL A 219 -5.10 -7.09 -22.18
#